data_20b18288ba208e3effea27eb10fb7210
#
_entry.id   20b18288ba208e3effea27eb10fb7210
#
_cell.length_a   1.000
_cell.length_b   1.000
_cell.length_c   1.000
_cell.angle_alpha   90.00
_cell.angle_beta   90.00
_cell.angle_gamma   90.00
#
_symmetry.space_group_name_H-M   'P 1'
#
loop_
_entity.id
_entity.type
_entity.pdbx_description
1 polymer ?
#
loop_
_entity_poly.entity_id
_entity_poly.type
_entity_poly.pdbx_seq_one_letter_code
_entity_poly.pdbx_strand_id
1 'polypeptide(L)'
;MSMDTVNQALITNPVLIFFTVLVILVLAPLIFKKIKVPHIVGIILAGVVVGPYGFHLLDRDSSFQIFGQVGLLYLMFLAGLEIDLYNLRRNMNKGLVFGLYTLFIPLILGSVLSVWLLGVGWTTAVLLACMYASHTLIAYPVVSRFGITKSPAVLISIVGTIIAILGSLLTLAVTVDS
;
A
#
# COMPACT_ATOMS: atom_id res chain seq x y z
N MET A 1 25.25 21.86 -24.78
CA MET A 1 24.92 20.43 -24.84
C MET A 1 24.43 20.11 -23.45
N SER A 2 23.09 20.19 -23.26
CA SER A 2 22.40 20.27 -21.96
C SER A 2 22.46 18.94 -21.24
N MET A 3 22.73 19.01 -19.94
CA MET A 3 22.73 17.86 -18.99
C MET A 3 21.38 17.13 -18.88
N ASP A 4 20.37 17.56 -19.61
CA ASP A 4 19.00 17.01 -19.54
C ASP A 4 18.80 15.73 -20.37
N THR A 5 19.77 15.31 -21.17
CA THR A 5 19.62 14.14 -22.05
C THR A 5 20.08 12.83 -21.43
N VAL A 6 20.64 12.84 -20.20
CA VAL A 6 21.20 11.63 -19.56
C VAL A 6 20.16 10.88 -18.70
N ASN A 7 19.00 11.47 -18.45
CA ASN A 7 18.01 10.93 -17.50
C ASN A 7 16.65 10.54 -18.11
N GLN A 8 16.59 10.28 -19.41
CA GLN A 8 15.35 9.77 -20.02
C GLN A 8 15.30 8.24 -19.91
N ALA A 9 14.15 7.69 -19.51
CA ALA A 9 13.92 6.26 -19.53
C ALA A 9 14.17 5.68 -20.90
N LEU A 10 14.75 4.49 -20.98
CA LEU A 10 15.05 3.82 -22.24
C LEU A 10 13.79 3.48 -23.03
N ILE A 11 12.65 3.35 -22.37
CA ILE A 11 11.35 3.02 -22.96
C ILE A 11 10.38 4.18 -22.69
N THR A 12 10.06 4.95 -23.72
CA THR A 12 9.12 6.09 -23.67
C THR A 12 7.77 5.80 -24.33
N ASN A 13 7.68 4.75 -25.15
CA ASN A 13 6.45 4.40 -25.84
C ASN A 13 5.47 3.71 -24.85
N PRO A 14 4.23 4.24 -24.65
CA PRO A 14 3.25 3.69 -23.70
C PRO A 14 2.92 2.21 -23.93
N VAL A 15 2.91 1.76 -25.19
CA VAL A 15 2.64 0.36 -25.54
C VAL A 15 3.79 -0.55 -25.08
N LEU A 16 5.04 -0.10 -25.27
CA LEU A 16 6.21 -0.85 -24.80
C LEU A 16 6.30 -0.84 -23.27
N ILE A 17 5.95 0.25 -22.61
CA ILE A 17 5.86 0.34 -21.16
C ILE A 17 4.87 -0.71 -20.67
N PHE A 18 3.65 -0.73 -21.21
CA PHE A 18 2.62 -1.69 -20.84
C PHE A 18 3.06 -3.15 -21.06
N PHE A 19 3.64 -3.43 -22.23
CA PHE A 19 4.18 -4.76 -22.55
C PHE A 19 5.28 -5.19 -21.57
N THR A 20 6.21 -4.31 -21.26
CA THR A 20 7.31 -4.58 -20.32
C THR A 20 6.76 -4.88 -18.92
N VAL A 21 5.77 -4.12 -18.47
CA VAL A 21 5.10 -4.36 -17.19
C VAL A 21 4.43 -5.73 -17.17
N LEU A 22 3.70 -6.11 -18.23
CA LEU A 22 3.08 -7.44 -18.33
C LEU A 22 4.12 -8.56 -18.27
N VAL A 23 5.23 -8.40 -18.99
CA VAL A 23 6.34 -9.37 -18.97
C VAL A 23 6.91 -9.51 -17.55
N ILE A 24 7.12 -8.39 -16.84
CA ILE A 24 7.61 -8.40 -15.47
C ILE A 24 6.61 -9.09 -14.54
N LEU A 25 5.30 -8.79 -14.66
CA LEU A 25 4.25 -9.41 -13.84
C LEU A 25 4.18 -10.93 -14.00
N VAL A 26 4.54 -11.45 -15.17
CA VAL A 26 4.59 -12.89 -15.44
C VAL A 26 5.91 -13.51 -15.01
N LEU A 27 7.05 -12.88 -15.37
CA LEU A 27 8.38 -13.46 -15.15
C LEU A 27 8.86 -13.31 -13.70
N ALA A 28 8.59 -12.18 -13.05
CA ALA A 28 9.06 -11.95 -11.68
C ALA A 28 8.56 -13.03 -10.72
N PRO A 29 7.27 -13.39 -10.65
CA PRO A 29 6.82 -14.47 -9.77
C PRO A 29 7.46 -15.83 -10.08
N LEU A 30 7.73 -16.13 -11.36
CA LEU A 30 8.36 -17.39 -11.76
C LEU A 30 9.81 -17.47 -11.27
N ILE A 31 10.55 -16.39 -11.39
CA ILE A 31 11.95 -16.29 -10.95
C ILE A 31 12.02 -16.35 -9.43
N PHE A 32 11.21 -15.53 -8.74
CA PHE A 32 11.23 -15.41 -7.28
C PHE A 32 10.66 -16.64 -6.57
N LYS A 33 9.79 -17.43 -7.23
CA LYS A 33 9.31 -18.72 -6.71
C LYS A 33 10.46 -19.69 -6.45
N LYS A 34 11.51 -19.69 -7.27
CA LYS A 34 12.70 -20.54 -7.07
C LYS A 34 13.46 -20.18 -5.81
N ILE A 35 13.42 -18.93 -5.38
CA ILE A 35 14.14 -18.39 -4.21
C ILE A 35 13.24 -18.40 -2.96
N LYS A 36 12.03 -18.98 -3.03
CA LYS A 36 11.03 -19.01 -1.93
C LYS A 36 10.61 -17.61 -1.43
N VAL A 37 10.74 -16.58 -2.24
CA VAL A 37 10.28 -15.21 -1.93
C VAL A 37 8.79 -15.10 -2.25
N PRO A 38 7.96 -14.48 -1.37
CA PRO A 38 6.57 -14.21 -1.66
C PRO A 38 6.43 -13.41 -2.97
N HIS A 39 5.49 -13.81 -3.81
CA HIS A 39 5.36 -13.28 -5.17
C HIS A 39 5.16 -11.75 -5.21
N ILE A 40 4.46 -11.16 -4.22
CA ILE A 40 4.26 -9.71 -4.10
C ILE A 40 5.61 -9.01 -3.89
N VAL A 41 6.45 -9.53 -3.00
CA VAL A 41 7.80 -9.00 -2.75
C VAL A 41 8.66 -9.10 -4.01
N GLY A 42 8.54 -10.22 -4.75
CA GLY A 42 9.23 -10.41 -6.02
C GLY A 42 8.87 -9.36 -7.07
N ILE A 43 7.59 -9.01 -7.18
CA ILE A 43 7.12 -7.96 -8.12
C ILE A 43 7.65 -6.59 -7.69
N ILE A 44 7.62 -6.27 -6.39
CA ILE A 44 8.15 -5.00 -5.86
C ILE A 44 9.65 -4.89 -6.16
N LEU A 45 10.42 -5.93 -5.88
CA LEU A 45 11.86 -5.96 -6.18
C LEU A 45 12.14 -5.81 -7.68
N ALA A 46 11.37 -6.50 -8.52
CA ALA A 46 11.48 -6.35 -9.97
C ALA A 46 11.18 -4.90 -10.41
N GLY A 47 10.17 -4.26 -9.81
CA GLY A 47 9.86 -2.86 -10.04
C GLY A 47 10.99 -1.91 -9.64
N VAL A 48 11.68 -2.16 -8.52
CA VAL A 48 12.85 -1.38 -8.09
C VAL A 48 14.01 -1.54 -9.09
N VAL A 49 14.25 -2.76 -9.57
CA VAL A 49 15.33 -3.05 -10.52
C VAL A 49 15.10 -2.36 -11.89
N VAL A 50 13.86 -2.36 -12.36
CA VAL A 50 13.50 -1.82 -13.69
C VAL A 50 13.19 -0.33 -13.65
N GLY A 51 12.86 0.18 -12.47
CA GLY A 51 12.47 1.57 -12.23
C GLY A 51 13.62 2.58 -12.27
N PRO A 52 13.31 3.85 -11.94
CA PRO A 52 14.25 4.98 -12.05
C PRO A 52 15.46 4.87 -11.12
N TYR A 53 15.38 4.08 -10.07
CA TYR A 53 16.49 3.85 -9.12
C TYR A 53 17.32 2.59 -9.43
N GLY A 54 16.94 1.82 -10.48
CA GLY A 54 17.66 0.65 -10.94
C GLY A 54 18.24 0.86 -12.34
N PHE A 55 17.85 0.02 -13.29
CA PHE A 55 18.35 0.10 -14.69
C PHE A 55 17.75 1.25 -15.51
N HIS A 56 16.87 2.07 -14.95
CA HIS A 56 16.24 3.22 -15.64
C HIS A 56 15.49 2.83 -16.93
N LEU A 57 14.96 1.61 -16.99
CA LEU A 57 14.23 1.13 -18.18
C LEU A 57 12.87 1.79 -18.29
N LEU A 58 12.20 2.02 -17.15
CA LEU A 58 10.86 2.60 -17.04
C LEU A 58 10.87 3.80 -16.12
N ASP A 59 10.28 4.91 -16.57
CA ASP A 59 9.97 6.05 -15.72
C ASP A 59 8.54 5.97 -15.16
N ARG A 60 8.30 6.79 -14.14
CA ARG A 60 6.99 6.93 -13.51
C ARG A 60 6.11 7.84 -14.36
N ASP A 61 5.68 7.34 -15.52
CA ASP A 61 4.78 8.06 -16.42
C ASP A 61 3.33 8.08 -15.91
N SER A 62 2.54 9.05 -16.40
CA SER A 62 1.12 9.21 -16.11
C SER A 62 0.30 7.94 -16.41
N SER A 63 0.64 7.25 -17.49
CA SER A 63 0.02 5.97 -17.88
C SER A 63 0.20 4.90 -16.81
N PHE A 64 1.40 4.81 -16.23
CA PHE A 64 1.72 3.86 -15.17
C PHE A 64 0.91 4.14 -13.89
N GLN A 65 0.76 5.43 -13.55
CA GLN A 65 -0.03 5.86 -12.40
C GLN A 65 -1.51 5.49 -12.57
N ILE A 66 -2.08 5.72 -13.76
CA ILE A 66 -3.48 5.37 -14.06
C ILE A 66 -3.70 3.86 -13.94
N PHE A 67 -2.82 3.02 -14.49
CA PHE A 67 -2.94 1.57 -14.36
C PHE A 67 -2.86 1.11 -12.90
N GLY A 68 -1.97 1.71 -12.11
CA GLY A 68 -1.88 1.44 -10.67
C GLY A 68 -3.14 1.82 -9.92
N GLN A 69 -3.71 2.99 -10.20
CA GLN A 69 -4.95 3.46 -9.58
C GLN A 69 -6.15 2.59 -9.96
N VAL A 70 -6.30 2.26 -11.24
CA VAL A 70 -7.37 1.36 -11.73
C VAL A 70 -7.23 -0.02 -11.09
N GLY A 71 -6.00 -0.56 -11.02
CA GLY A 71 -5.74 -1.83 -10.35
C GLY A 71 -6.12 -1.81 -8.86
N LEU A 72 -5.77 -0.72 -8.16
CA LEU A 72 -6.14 -0.53 -6.75
C LEU A 72 -7.66 -0.46 -6.57
N LEU A 73 -8.35 0.33 -7.38
CA LEU A 73 -9.82 0.44 -7.35
C LEU A 73 -10.49 -0.91 -7.64
N TYR A 74 -9.97 -1.66 -8.61
CA TYR A 74 -10.48 -2.99 -8.93
C TYR A 74 -10.31 -3.98 -7.76
N LEU A 75 -9.14 -3.97 -7.11
CA LEU A 75 -8.91 -4.80 -5.91
C LEU A 75 -9.84 -4.40 -4.76
N MET A 76 -10.06 -3.11 -4.53
CA MET A 76 -11.00 -2.63 -3.51
C MET A 76 -12.44 -3.03 -3.82
N PHE A 77 -12.83 -2.98 -5.09
CA PHE A 77 -14.15 -3.44 -5.53
C PHE A 77 -14.34 -4.94 -5.29
N LEU A 78 -13.38 -5.76 -5.70
CA LEU A 78 -13.43 -7.21 -5.46
C LEU A 78 -13.49 -7.53 -3.96
N ALA A 79 -12.65 -6.85 -3.17
CA ALA A 79 -12.67 -6.99 -1.72
C ALA A 79 -14.04 -6.66 -1.14
N GLY A 80 -14.67 -5.59 -1.62
CA GLY A 80 -16.02 -5.21 -1.20
C GLY A 80 -17.09 -6.26 -1.52
N LEU A 81 -16.99 -6.93 -2.67
CA LEU A 81 -17.92 -7.98 -3.06
C LEU A 81 -17.75 -9.27 -2.24
N GLU A 82 -16.55 -9.60 -1.81
CA GLU A 82 -16.28 -10.82 -1.05
C GLU A 82 -16.63 -10.68 0.45
N ILE A 83 -16.84 -9.46 0.95
CA ILE A 83 -17.14 -9.22 2.37
C ILE A 83 -18.55 -9.71 2.70
N ASP A 84 -18.63 -10.66 3.62
CA ASP A 84 -19.90 -11.11 4.21
C ASP A 84 -20.35 -10.10 5.27
N LEU A 85 -21.35 -9.28 4.93
CA LEU A 85 -21.88 -8.21 5.78
C LEU A 85 -22.47 -8.73 7.10
N TYR A 86 -23.01 -9.94 7.12
CA TYR A 86 -23.57 -10.54 8.32
C TYR A 86 -22.45 -10.84 9.33
N ASN A 87 -21.43 -11.54 8.90
CA ASN A 87 -20.28 -11.86 9.73
C ASN A 87 -19.47 -10.61 10.11
N LEU A 88 -19.43 -9.60 9.23
CA LEU A 88 -18.81 -8.31 9.51
C LEU A 88 -19.51 -7.61 10.68
N ARG A 89 -20.83 -7.51 10.65
CA ARG A 89 -21.62 -6.91 11.74
C ARG A 89 -21.43 -7.65 13.06
N ARG A 90 -21.39 -8.97 13.03
CA ARG A 90 -21.17 -9.80 14.23
C ARG A 90 -19.81 -9.54 14.88
N ASN A 91 -18.79 -9.21 14.11
CA ASN A 91 -17.43 -8.96 14.60
C ASN A 91 -17.09 -7.46 14.74
N MET A 92 -18.06 -6.57 14.53
CA MET A 92 -17.83 -5.11 14.46
C MET A 92 -17.23 -4.56 15.75
N ASN A 93 -17.73 -4.97 16.92
CA ASN A 93 -17.21 -4.50 18.21
C ASN A 93 -15.74 -4.91 18.42
N LYS A 94 -15.39 -6.14 18.05
CA LYS A 94 -14.00 -6.61 18.12
C LYS A 94 -13.11 -5.88 17.10
N GLY A 95 -13.63 -5.64 15.90
CA GLY A 95 -12.95 -4.87 14.87
C GLY A 95 -12.74 -3.41 15.27
N LEU A 96 -13.71 -2.79 15.95
CA LEU A 96 -13.60 -1.43 16.46
C LEU A 96 -12.50 -1.32 17.52
N VAL A 97 -12.50 -2.21 18.50
CA VAL A 97 -11.45 -2.24 19.52
C VAL A 97 -10.08 -2.46 18.89
N PHE A 98 -9.97 -3.44 17.99
CA PHE A 98 -8.73 -3.70 17.27
C PHE A 98 -8.28 -2.49 16.43
N GLY A 99 -9.22 -1.84 15.71
CA GLY A 99 -8.94 -0.65 14.90
C GLY A 99 -8.47 0.54 15.73
N LEU A 100 -9.05 0.76 16.91
CA LEU A 100 -8.57 1.81 17.83
C LEU A 100 -7.15 1.54 18.30
N TYR A 101 -6.83 0.30 18.70
CA TYR A 101 -5.47 -0.04 19.09
C TYR A 101 -4.48 0.12 17.93
N THR A 102 -4.83 -0.34 16.74
CA THR A 102 -3.97 -0.22 15.54
C THR A 102 -3.82 1.20 15.04
N LEU A 103 -4.75 2.10 15.39
CA LEU A 103 -4.64 3.54 15.13
C LEU A 103 -3.80 4.24 16.22
N PHE A 104 -4.19 4.12 17.47
CA PHE A 104 -3.60 4.93 18.55
C PHE A 104 -2.18 4.51 18.92
N ILE A 105 -1.85 3.22 18.90
CA ILE A 105 -0.51 2.76 19.24
C ILE A 105 0.53 3.33 18.28
N PRO A 106 0.43 3.15 16.95
CA PRO A 106 1.40 3.74 16.02
C PRO A 106 1.37 5.27 16.01
N LEU A 107 0.20 5.87 16.20
CA LEU A 107 0.03 7.32 16.21
C LEU A 107 0.77 7.95 17.40
N ILE A 108 0.58 7.42 18.60
CA ILE A 108 1.24 7.94 19.81
C ILE A 108 2.74 7.62 19.78
N LEU A 109 3.08 6.36 19.57
CA LEU A 109 4.49 5.96 19.54
C LEU A 109 5.25 6.61 18.38
N GLY A 110 4.63 6.67 17.21
CA GLY A 110 5.20 7.32 16.03
C GLY A 110 5.43 8.81 16.23
N SER A 111 4.48 9.53 16.84
CA SER A 111 4.62 10.96 17.14
C SER A 111 5.74 11.20 18.14
N VAL A 112 5.74 10.47 19.26
CA VAL A 112 6.77 10.64 20.31
C VAL A 112 8.16 10.29 19.76
N LEU A 113 8.31 9.17 19.06
CA LEU A 113 9.59 8.76 18.49
C LEU A 113 10.06 9.73 17.41
N SER A 114 9.17 10.28 16.60
CA SER A 114 9.53 11.26 15.56
C SER A 114 10.05 12.56 16.17
N VAL A 115 9.44 13.04 17.24
CA VAL A 115 9.97 14.22 17.96
C VAL A 115 11.33 13.92 18.61
N TRP A 116 11.43 12.76 19.26
CA TRP A 116 12.63 12.43 20.04
C TRP A 116 13.83 12.01 19.18
N LEU A 117 13.63 11.21 18.14
CA LEU A 117 14.70 10.70 17.27
C LEU A 117 15.04 11.65 16.12
N LEU A 118 14.02 12.26 15.50
CA LEU A 118 14.19 13.11 14.32
C LEU A 118 14.26 14.60 14.66
N GLY A 119 13.92 14.99 15.89
CA GLY A 119 13.94 16.39 16.30
C GLY A 119 12.96 17.29 15.56
N VAL A 120 11.92 16.70 14.94
CA VAL A 120 10.91 17.45 14.19
C VAL A 120 9.84 18.06 15.09
N GLY A 121 9.18 19.12 14.62
CA GLY A 121 8.07 19.73 15.35
C GLY A 121 6.88 18.79 15.52
N TRP A 122 6.04 19.05 16.53
CA TRP A 122 4.86 18.19 16.84
C TRP A 122 3.92 17.99 15.65
N THR A 123 3.66 19.03 14.88
CA THR A 123 2.80 18.95 13.68
C THR A 123 3.36 17.93 12.67
N THR A 124 4.65 18.05 12.34
CA THR A 124 5.33 17.12 11.42
C THR A 124 5.40 15.70 12.00
N ALA A 125 5.60 15.57 13.30
CA ALA A 125 5.63 14.28 13.98
C ALA A 125 4.28 13.56 13.91
N VAL A 126 3.16 14.27 14.09
CA VAL A 126 1.80 13.73 13.97
C VAL A 126 1.50 13.35 12.53
N LEU A 127 1.91 14.15 11.54
CA LEU A 127 1.76 13.83 10.13
C LEU A 127 2.50 12.52 9.76
N LEU A 128 3.74 12.36 10.22
CA LEU A 128 4.48 11.12 10.05
C LEU A 128 3.83 9.93 10.77
N ALA A 129 3.31 10.15 11.96
CA ALA A 129 2.61 9.12 12.72
C ALA A 129 1.30 8.67 12.05
N CYS A 130 0.55 9.59 11.42
CA CYS A 130 -0.61 9.26 10.59
C CYS A 130 -0.24 8.34 9.42
N MET A 131 0.91 8.58 8.80
CA MET A 131 1.43 7.73 7.73
C MET A 131 1.72 6.30 8.24
N TYR A 132 2.30 6.16 9.44
CA TYR A 132 2.56 4.85 10.05
C TYR A 132 1.28 4.14 10.54
N ALA A 133 0.29 4.89 11.01
CA ALA A 133 -0.98 4.36 11.46
C ALA A 133 -1.90 3.93 10.30
N SER A 134 -1.71 4.50 9.11
CA SER A 134 -2.49 4.19 7.92
C SER A 134 -1.91 2.97 7.21
N HIS A 135 -2.57 1.81 7.36
CA HIS A 135 -2.22 0.61 6.61
C HIS A 135 -3.34 0.23 5.66
N THR A 136 -2.95 -0.07 4.44
CA THR A 136 -3.86 -0.53 3.41
C THR A 136 -4.05 -2.05 3.48
N LEU A 137 -5.15 -2.55 2.94
CA LEU A 137 -5.46 -3.98 2.85
C LEU A 137 -4.54 -4.73 1.86
N ILE A 138 -3.22 -4.49 1.92
CA ILE A 138 -2.23 -5.14 1.04
C ILE A 138 -2.25 -6.66 1.20
N ALA A 139 -2.54 -7.15 2.39
CA ALA A 139 -2.64 -8.59 2.65
C ALA A 139 -3.91 -9.23 2.07
N TYR A 140 -4.93 -8.44 1.69
CA TYR A 140 -6.21 -8.98 1.23
C TYR A 140 -6.08 -9.91 0.01
N PRO A 141 -5.34 -9.57 -1.07
CA PRO A 141 -5.16 -10.48 -2.20
C PRO A 141 -4.52 -11.82 -1.82
N VAL A 142 -3.66 -11.82 -0.80
CA VAL A 142 -3.03 -13.03 -0.27
C VAL A 142 -4.06 -13.90 0.45
N VAL A 143 -4.86 -13.28 1.31
CA VAL A 143 -5.91 -13.94 2.08
C VAL A 143 -7.01 -14.50 1.18
N SER A 144 -7.42 -13.74 0.15
CA SER A 144 -8.39 -14.18 -0.85
C SER A 144 -7.87 -15.40 -1.63
N ARG A 145 -6.59 -15.40 -1.99
CA ARG A 145 -5.97 -16.52 -2.68
C ARG A 145 -5.96 -17.81 -1.86
N PHE A 146 -5.91 -17.73 -0.53
CA PHE A 146 -6.00 -18.88 0.37
C PHE A 146 -7.45 -19.26 0.70
N GLY A 147 -8.45 -18.52 0.24
CA GLY A 147 -9.86 -18.79 0.47
C GLY A 147 -10.32 -18.60 1.92
N ILE A 148 -9.56 -17.84 2.75
CA ILE A 148 -9.83 -17.61 4.17
C ILE A 148 -10.45 -16.23 4.47
N THR A 149 -10.97 -15.55 3.46
CA THR A 149 -11.58 -14.21 3.56
C THR A 149 -12.71 -14.11 4.57
N LYS A 150 -13.46 -15.21 4.78
CA LYS A 150 -14.58 -15.28 5.72
C LYS A 150 -14.17 -15.59 7.17
N SER A 151 -12.87 -15.75 7.45
CA SER A 151 -12.42 -16.02 8.82
C SER A 151 -12.66 -14.80 9.73
N PRO A 152 -13.04 -15.00 11.00
CA PRO A 152 -13.27 -13.89 11.93
C PRO A 152 -12.06 -12.97 12.09
N ALA A 153 -10.85 -13.52 12.05
CA ALA A 153 -9.62 -12.73 12.14
C ALA A 153 -9.46 -11.76 10.96
N VAL A 154 -9.75 -12.21 9.75
CA VAL A 154 -9.69 -11.36 8.53
C VAL A 154 -10.76 -10.27 8.59
N LEU A 155 -11.98 -10.61 8.99
CA LEU A 155 -13.08 -9.65 9.12
C LEU A 155 -12.78 -8.57 10.19
N ILE A 156 -12.22 -8.96 11.32
CA ILE A 156 -11.77 -8.04 12.37
C ILE A 156 -10.67 -7.12 11.83
N SER A 157 -9.70 -7.65 11.08
CA SER A 157 -8.64 -6.87 10.46
C SER A 157 -9.17 -5.87 9.43
N ILE A 158 -10.15 -6.25 8.62
CA ILE A 158 -10.80 -5.35 7.65
C ILE A 158 -11.45 -4.17 8.36
N VAL A 159 -12.28 -4.43 9.39
CA VAL A 159 -12.92 -3.37 10.18
C VAL A 159 -11.86 -2.48 10.82
N GLY A 160 -10.83 -3.08 11.43
CA GLY A 160 -9.73 -2.35 12.05
C GLY A 160 -8.98 -1.45 11.07
N THR A 161 -8.72 -1.93 9.87
CA THR A 161 -8.07 -1.13 8.81
C THR A 161 -8.92 0.07 8.39
N ILE A 162 -10.24 -0.12 8.22
CA ILE A 162 -11.16 0.97 7.88
C ILE A 162 -11.12 2.06 8.96
N ILE A 163 -11.18 1.66 10.23
CA ILE A 163 -11.13 2.59 11.36
C ILE A 163 -9.78 3.32 11.42
N ALA A 164 -8.68 2.60 11.23
CA ALA A 164 -7.35 3.18 11.23
C ALA A 164 -7.16 4.20 10.10
N ILE A 165 -7.64 3.89 8.89
CA ILE A 165 -7.58 4.82 7.74
C ILE A 165 -8.45 6.05 7.99
N LEU A 166 -9.70 5.88 8.40
CA LEU A 166 -10.60 7.01 8.68
C LEU A 166 -10.06 7.88 9.82
N GLY A 167 -9.56 7.26 10.88
CA GLY A 167 -8.97 7.96 12.01
C GLY A 167 -7.70 8.73 11.63
N SER A 168 -6.82 8.13 10.84
CA SER A 168 -5.60 8.82 10.37
C SER A 168 -5.92 9.97 9.43
N LEU A 169 -6.91 9.82 8.53
CA LEU A 169 -7.35 10.91 7.65
C LEU A 169 -7.98 12.05 8.43
N LEU A 170 -8.79 11.75 9.45
CA LEU A 170 -9.37 12.75 10.33
C LEU A 170 -8.29 13.52 11.09
N THR A 171 -7.32 12.81 11.65
CA THR A 171 -6.18 13.42 12.34
C THR A 171 -5.36 14.29 11.40
N LEU A 172 -5.13 13.82 10.17
CA LEU A 172 -4.44 14.58 9.12
C LEU A 172 -5.20 15.87 8.80
N ALA A 173 -6.51 15.81 8.58
CA ALA A 173 -7.34 16.97 8.27
C ALA A 173 -7.26 18.04 9.38
N VAL A 174 -7.39 17.63 10.64
CA VAL A 174 -7.29 18.55 11.80
C VAL A 174 -5.89 19.15 11.93
N THR A 175 -4.84 18.38 11.60
CA THR A 175 -3.44 18.83 11.76
C THR A 175 -3.02 19.79 10.64
N VAL A 176 -3.60 19.69 9.45
CA VAL A 176 -3.28 20.58 8.33
C VAL A 176 -3.98 21.93 8.46
N ASP A 177 -5.17 21.97 9.10
CA ASP A 177 -5.95 23.20 9.33
C ASP A 177 -5.47 23.99 10.58
N SER A 178 -4.56 23.46 11.39
CA SER A 178 -4.00 24.08 12.60
C SER A 178 -2.60 24.67 12.36
#